data_2d24ab2ba9a7c9268ddf84567d6efa6b
#
_entry.id   2d24ab2ba9a7c9268ddf84567d6efa6b
#
_cell.length_a   1.000
_cell.length_b   1.000
_cell.length_c   1.000
_cell.angle_alpha   90.00
_cell.angle_beta   90.00
_cell.angle_gamma   90.00
#
_symmetry.space_group_name_H-M   'P 1'
#
loop_
_entity.id
_entity.type
_entity.pdbx_description
1 polymer ?
#
loop_
_entity_poly.entity_id
_entity_poly.type
_entity_poly.pdbx_seq_one_letter_code
_entity_poly.pdbx_strand_id
1 'polypeptide(L)'
;IHSVSGRVIAFSGRTLSADNPAKYVNSPETDIYIKSRNLLGIYFAKSEISRLDKCILVEGNIDMVMMHQLGIRNVVASCGTSLTVEQIRLIHKFTENVTIMYDGDSAGIHAALRGIPMVLDEGMNVSIVQLPPSEDPDSFSRKHTLEQVQDYISSHERDFISFKSDLLLSQASGDPLKKAQLINDIADTISHISDPVKRSTYVEDTASKFGVENSILFDRIQNQRRSARSSAESVHPVQEEDLNSARSATIVEENGILAPVERDILSILLRNGRDV
;
A
#
# COMPACT_ATOMS: atom_id res chain seq x y z
N ILE A 1 9.74 15.15 1.87
CA ILE A 1 9.31 13.85 2.40
C ILE A 1 10.04 13.64 3.73
N HIS A 2 9.31 13.25 4.77
CA HIS A 2 9.85 12.98 6.09
C HIS A 2 9.85 11.48 6.41
N SER A 3 10.85 11.03 7.12
CA SER A 3 10.81 9.72 7.77
C SER A 3 9.77 9.72 8.90
N VAL A 4 9.44 8.55 9.45
CA VAL A 4 8.55 8.42 10.62
C VAL A 4 9.04 9.22 11.84
N SER A 5 10.36 9.39 11.97
CA SER A 5 10.99 10.19 13.05
C SER A 5 10.98 11.71 12.81
N GLY A 6 10.56 12.17 11.63
CA GLY A 6 10.47 13.59 11.28
C GLY A 6 11.73 14.16 10.59
N ARG A 7 12.72 13.34 10.28
CA ARG A 7 13.89 13.80 9.51
C ARG A 7 13.52 13.95 8.04
N VAL A 8 13.96 15.02 7.40
CA VAL A 8 13.83 15.18 5.95
C VAL A 8 14.74 14.17 5.26
N ILE A 9 14.17 13.32 4.40
CA ILE A 9 14.88 12.23 3.71
C ILE A 9 14.82 12.37 2.18
N ALA A 10 13.87 13.14 1.64
CA ALA A 10 13.70 13.34 0.22
C ALA A 10 12.83 14.58 -0.07
N PHE A 11 12.75 14.94 -1.33
CA PHE A 11 11.90 16.00 -1.84
C PHE A 11 10.99 15.48 -2.96
N SER A 12 9.84 16.13 -3.11
CA SER A 12 8.93 15.93 -4.22
C SER A 12 8.53 17.30 -4.75
N GLY A 13 8.59 17.48 -6.06
CA GLY A 13 8.18 18.69 -6.75
C GLY A 13 7.15 18.38 -7.82
N ARG A 14 6.25 19.34 -8.08
CA ARG A 14 5.31 19.32 -9.20
C ARG A 14 5.64 20.48 -10.13
N THR A 15 5.74 20.20 -11.42
CA THR A 15 5.86 21.28 -12.41
C THR A 15 4.54 22.06 -12.52
N LEU A 16 4.64 23.35 -12.67
CA LEU A 16 3.50 24.24 -12.97
C LEU A 16 3.34 24.47 -14.47
N SER A 17 4.33 24.03 -15.29
CA SER A 17 4.26 24.16 -16.75
C SER A 17 3.46 23.03 -17.36
N ALA A 18 2.49 23.38 -18.20
CA ALA A 18 1.67 22.41 -18.94
C ALA A 18 2.48 21.63 -20.00
N ASP A 19 3.59 22.19 -20.46
CA ASP A 19 4.42 21.62 -21.55
C ASP A 19 5.43 20.59 -21.05
N ASN A 20 5.56 20.39 -19.74
CA ASN A 20 6.50 19.44 -19.18
C ASN A 20 5.84 18.06 -19.05
N PRO A 21 6.34 17.01 -19.75
CA PRO A 21 5.78 15.67 -19.68
C PRO A 21 5.91 15.05 -18.26
N ALA A 22 6.89 15.46 -17.47
CA ALA A 22 7.07 15.00 -16.10
C ALA A 22 6.31 15.91 -15.13
N LYS A 23 5.04 15.59 -14.84
CA LYS A 23 4.21 16.35 -13.87
C LYS A 23 4.83 16.38 -12.47
N TYR A 24 5.47 15.31 -12.04
CA TYR A 24 6.09 15.17 -10.73
C TYR A 24 7.53 14.72 -10.87
N VAL A 25 8.39 15.26 -10.02
CA VAL A 25 9.78 14.86 -9.86
C VAL A 25 9.98 14.54 -8.38
N ASN A 26 10.31 13.30 -8.08
CA ASN A 26 10.70 12.85 -6.76
C ASN A 26 12.22 12.67 -6.70
N SER A 27 12.82 12.87 -5.54
CA SER A 27 14.22 12.49 -5.31
C SER A 27 14.47 11.06 -5.78
N PRO A 28 15.64 10.77 -6.35
CA PRO A 28 16.05 9.39 -6.60
C PRO A 28 16.15 8.60 -5.29
N GLU A 29 16.20 7.29 -5.36
CA GLU A 29 16.45 6.46 -4.20
C GLU A 29 17.87 6.67 -3.68
N THR A 30 18.03 6.63 -2.37
CA THR A 30 19.29 6.79 -1.65
C THR A 30 19.30 5.87 -0.44
N ASP A 31 20.42 5.76 0.26
CA ASP A 31 20.54 4.97 1.49
C ASP A 31 19.54 5.37 2.58
N ILE A 32 19.09 6.63 2.58
CA ILE A 32 18.13 7.15 3.55
C ILE A 32 16.71 7.26 3.00
N TYR A 33 16.50 7.12 1.68
CA TYR A 33 15.19 7.23 1.03
C TYR A 33 14.95 6.10 0.04
N ILE A 34 14.10 5.17 0.42
CA ILE A 34 13.60 4.09 -0.42
C ILE A 34 12.09 4.32 -0.59
N LYS A 35 11.64 4.59 -1.81
CA LYS A 35 10.23 4.96 -2.11
C LYS A 35 9.25 3.91 -1.59
N SER A 36 9.56 2.65 -1.82
CA SER A 36 8.72 1.52 -1.40
C SER A 36 8.58 1.36 0.11
N ARG A 37 9.38 2.04 0.93
CA ARG A 37 9.38 1.96 2.40
C ARG A 37 8.90 3.22 3.09
N ASN A 38 8.51 4.24 2.32
CA ASN A 38 8.13 5.54 2.86
C ASN A 38 6.75 5.96 2.36
N LEU A 39 6.04 6.71 3.19
CA LEU A 39 4.76 7.33 2.88
C LEU A 39 4.86 8.82 3.11
N LEU A 40 4.38 9.62 2.16
CA LEU A 40 4.26 11.06 2.37
C LEU A 40 3.21 11.33 3.46
N GLY A 41 3.51 12.25 4.34
CA GLY A 41 2.60 12.64 5.43
C GLY A 41 2.70 11.80 6.70
N ILE A 42 3.32 10.61 6.68
CA ILE A 42 3.31 9.66 7.82
C ILE A 42 3.77 10.27 9.14
N TYR A 43 4.79 11.15 9.12
CA TYR A 43 5.27 11.83 10.31
C TYR A 43 4.19 12.70 10.97
N PHE A 44 3.46 13.43 10.16
CA PHE A 44 2.40 14.34 10.63
C PHE A 44 1.11 13.58 10.96
N ALA A 45 0.83 12.49 10.24
CA ALA A 45 -0.40 11.73 10.36
C ALA A 45 -0.40 10.70 11.48
N LYS A 46 0.75 10.15 11.88
CA LYS A 46 0.86 8.98 12.78
C LYS A 46 0.09 9.10 14.09
N SER A 47 0.13 10.27 14.72
CA SER A 47 -0.58 10.51 15.99
C SER A 47 -2.10 10.54 15.80
N GLU A 48 -2.55 11.13 14.70
CA GLU A 48 -3.97 11.20 14.36
C GLU A 48 -4.50 9.85 13.85
N ILE A 49 -3.69 9.10 13.12
CA ILE A 49 -3.99 7.71 12.72
C ILE A 49 -4.24 6.86 13.97
N SER A 50 -3.34 6.89 14.94
CA SER A 50 -3.51 6.12 16.18
C SER A 50 -4.70 6.61 17.02
N ARG A 51 -4.95 7.92 17.05
CA ARG A 51 -6.07 8.50 17.81
C ARG A 51 -7.43 8.12 17.24
N LEU A 52 -7.54 8.11 15.90
CA LEU A 52 -8.78 7.79 15.18
C LEU A 52 -8.90 6.29 14.86
N ASP A 53 -7.84 5.53 15.14
CA ASP A 53 -7.70 4.13 14.73
C ASP A 53 -8.03 3.91 13.24
N LYS A 54 -7.59 4.84 12.39
CA LYS A 54 -7.88 4.84 10.95
C LYS A 54 -6.82 5.61 10.18
N CYS A 55 -6.32 5.00 9.09
CA CYS A 55 -5.46 5.66 8.11
C CYS A 55 -6.21 5.83 6.78
N ILE A 56 -6.21 7.03 6.24
CA ILE A 56 -6.69 7.30 4.88
C ILE A 56 -5.48 7.27 3.94
N LEU A 57 -5.53 6.40 2.95
CA LEU A 57 -4.48 6.24 1.95
C LEU A 57 -4.95 6.82 0.61
N VAL A 58 -4.22 7.79 0.11
CA VAL A 58 -4.41 8.39 -1.21
C VAL A 58 -3.23 8.10 -2.14
N GLU A 59 -3.39 8.28 -3.44
CA GLU A 59 -2.34 7.99 -4.43
C GLU A 59 -1.34 9.15 -4.55
N GLY A 60 -1.85 10.36 -4.71
CA GLY A 60 -1.07 11.54 -5.09
C GLY A 60 -0.55 12.34 -3.91
N ASN A 61 0.63 12.94 -4.12
CA ASN A 61 1.26 13.80 -3.11
C ASN A 61 0.42 15.06 -2.82
N ILE A 62 -0.20 15.64 -3.85
CA ILE A 62 -1.02 16.84 -3.69
C ILE A 62 -2.34 16.50 -3.00
N ASP A 63 -2.91 15.34 -3.28
CA ASP A 63 -4.14 14.87 -2.62
C ASP A 63 -3.94 14.82 -1.12
N MET A 64 -2.85 14.22 -0.67
CA MET A 64 -2.49 14.16 0.76
C MET A 64 -2.32 15.56 1.34
N VAL A 65 -1.58 16.44 0.65
CA VAL A 65 -1.33 17.81 1.15
C VAL A 65 -2.63 18.59 1.27
N MET A 66 -3.53 18.51 0.28
CA MET A 66 -4.78 19.25 0.28
C MET A 66 -5.77 18.72 1.30
N MET A 67 -5.90 17.41 1.44
CA MET A 67 -6.71 16.80 2.50
C MET A 67 -6.18 17.19 3.89
N HIS A 68 -4.86 17.13 4.09
CA HIS A 68 -4.24 17.53 5.36
C HIS A 68 -4.45 19.03 5.65
N GLN A 69 -4.33 19.88 4.64
CA GLN A 69 -4.59 21.32 4.76
C GLN A 69 -6.05 21.61 5.12
N LEU A 70 -6.99 20.86 4.57
CA LEU A 70 -8.41 20.95 4.89
C LEU A 70 -8.70 20.55 6.34
N GLY A 71 -7.87 19.70 6.95
CA GLY A 71 -8.01 19.22 8.33
C GLY A 71 -8.14 17.71 8.48
N ILE A 72 -8.11 16.94 7.38
CA ILE A 72 -8.05 15.47 7.42
C ILE A 72 -6.61 15.05 7.70
N ARG A 73 -6.26 14.90 8.99
CA ARG A 73 -4.87 14.76 9.40
C ARG A 73 -4.34 13.32 9.43
N ASN A 74 -5.21 12.32 9.35
CA ASN A 74 -4.86 10.90 9.31
C ASN A 74 -4.65 10.38 7.89
N VAL A 75 -4.24 11.24 6.96
CA VAL A 75 -4.02 10.95 5.54
C VAL A 75 -2.55 10.78 5.20
N VAL A 76 -2.25 9.80 4.34
CA VAL A 76 -0.90 9.52 3.81
C VAL A 76 -0.97 9.21 2.32
N ALA A 77 0.15 9.37 1.60
CA ALA A 77 0.24 9.01 0.18
C ALA A 77 1.42 8.10 -0.13
N SER A 78 1.27 7.25 -1.17
CA SER A 78 2.28 6.29 -1.63
C SER A 78 3.47 6.90 -2.40
N CYS A 79 3.50 8.22 -2.58
CA CYS A 79 4.60 8.96 -3.23
C CYS A 79 4.83 8.61 -4.72
N GLY A 80 3.78 8.36 -5.49
CA GLY A 80 3.88 8.11 -6.93
C GLY A 80 4.50 6.75 -7.28
N THR A 81 4.36 5.79 -6.39
CA THR A 81 4.60 4.37 -6.64
C THR A 81 3.31 3.59 -6.38
N SER A 82 3.16 2.41 -6.97
CA SER A 82 2.13 1.49 -6.52
C SER A 82 2.33 1.19 -5.03
N LEU A 83 1.24 0.99 -4.30
CA LEU A 83 1.27 0.59 -2.89
C LEU A 83 2.15 -0.65 -2.71
N THR A 84 2.94 -0.67 -1.64
CA THR A 84 3.85 -1.79 -1.33
C THR A 84 3.55 -2.39 0.04
N VAL A 85 4.01 -3.62 0.25
CA VAL A 85 3.87 -4.33 1.52
C VAL A 85 4.57 -3.57 2.66
N GLU A 86 5.74 -3.00 2.40
CA GLU A 86 6.49 -2.23 3.38
C GLU A 86 5.76 -0.95 3.81
N GLN A 87 5.07 -0.29 2.87
CA GLN A 87 4.22 0.86 3.16
C GLN A 87 2.99 0.47 4.01
N ILE A 88 2.37 -0.67 3.71
CA ILE A 88 1.27 -1.23 4.50
C ILE A 88 1.74 -1.55 5.92
N ARG A 89 2.87 -2.23 6.07
CA ARG A 89 3.49 -2.51 7.38
C ARG A 89 3.84 -1.25 8.14
N LEU A 90 4.16 -0.17 7.44
CA LEU A 90 4.41 1.12 8.08
C LEU A 90 3.14 1.72 8.68
N ILE A 91 1.99 1.62 7.98
CA ILE A 91 0.68 2.03 8.50
C ILE A 91 0.27 1.13 9.67
N HIS A 92 0.49 -0.18 9.55
CA HIS A 92 0.11 -1.20 10.54
C HIS A 92 0.72 -0.95 11.93
N LYS A 93 1.85 -0.22 12.01
CA LYS A 93 2.42 0.22 13.29
C LYS A 93 1.51 1.16 14.08
N PHE A 94 0.51 1.77 13.47
CA PHE A 94 -0.32 2.81 14.06
C PHE A 94 -1.81 2.45 14.09
N THR A 95 -2.29 1.60 13.18
CA THR A 95 -3.69 1.15 13.10
C THR A 95 -3.79 -0.13 12.26
N GLU A 96 -4.82 -0.92 12.51
CA GLU A 96 -5.21 -2.04 11.65
C GLU A 96 -6.20 -1.63 10.55
N ASN A 97 -6.68 -0.39 10.53
CA ASN A 97 -7.77 0.06 9.67
C ASN A 97 -7.27 1.03 8.60
N VAL A 98 -7.37 0.64 7.33
CA VAL A 98 -7.00 1.46 6.17
C VAL A 98 -8.23 1.75 5.32
N THR A 99 -8.44 3.02 5.02
CA THR A 99 -9.44 3.48 4.05
C THR A 99 -8.70 3.96 2.80
N ILE A 100 -8.88 3.25 1.69
CA ILE A 100 -8.32 3.64 0.40
C ILE A 100 -9.27 4.65 -0.25
N MET A 101 -8.77 5.84 -0.56
CA MET A 101 -9.50 6.90 -1.22
C MET A 101 -8.71 7.35 -2.44
N TYR A 102 -9.00 6.75 -3.59
CA TYR A 102 -8.33 7.02 -4.86
C TYR A 102 -9.26 7.77 -5.81
N ASP A 103 -8.72 8.17 -6.95
CA ASP A 103 -9.44 8.91 -7.97
C ASP A 103 -10.71 8.18 -8.41
N GLY A 104 -11.77 8.92 -8.72
CA GLY A 104 -13.06 8.38 -9.16
C GLY A 104 -13.05 7.80 -10.57
N ASP A 105 -11.90 7.74 -11.24
CA ASP A 105 -11.73 7.17 -12.56
C ASP A 105 -11.41 5.65 -12.54
N SER A 106 -11.35 5.04 -13.72
CA SER A 106 -11.08 3.61 -13.86
C SER A 106 -9.67 3.22 -13.39
N ALA A 107 -8.69 4.10 -13.52
CA ALA A 107 -7.31 3.82 -13.11
C ALA A 107 -7.19 3.78 -11.58
N GLY A 108 -7.79 4.76 -10.88
CA GLY A 108 -7.86 4.79 -9.41
C GLY A 108 -8.63 3.59 -8.84
N ILE A 109 -9.76 3.21 -9.46
CA ILE A 109 -10.51 2.00 -9.09
C ILE A 109 -9.64 0.74 -9.22
N HIS A 110 -8.92 0.57 -10.33
CA HIS A 110 -8.02 -0.58 -10.50
C HIS A 110 -6.85 -0.54 -9.53
N ALA A 111 -6.34 0.64 -9.17
CA ALA A 111 -5.29 0.78 -8.17
C ALA A 111 -5.79 0.36 -6.78
N ALA A 112 -7.00 0.79 -6.39
CA ALA A 112 -7.64 0.36 -5.14
C ALA A 112 -7.81 -1.17 -5.08
N LEU A 113 -8.35 -1.78 -6.14
CA LEU A 113 -8.54 -3.23 -6.22
C LEU A 113 -7.24 -4.03 -6.10
N ARG A 114 -6.12 -3.51 -6.62
CA ARG A 114 -4.79 -4.15 -6.46
C ARG A 114 -4.24 -4.03 -5.03
N GLY A 115 -4.58 -2.96 -4.33
CA GLY A 115 -4.12 -2.73 -2.95
C GLY A 115 -4.82 -3.63 -1.91
N ILE A 116 -6.07 -4.00 -2.14
CA ILE A 116 -6.89 -4.76 -1.19
C ILE A 116 -6.23 -6.06 -0.73
N PRO A 117 -5.82 -7.00 -1.62
CA PRO A 117 -5.21 -8.27 -1.20
C PRO A 117 -3.97 -8.05 -0.33
N MET A 118 -3.14 -7.06 -0.67
CA MET A 118 -1.91 -6.75 0.07
C MET A 118 -2.19 -6.28 1.50
N VAL A 119 -3.24 -5.47 1.69
CA VAL A 119 -3.66 -5.01 3.03
C VAL A 119 -4.22 -6.17 3.85
N LEU A 120 -5.03 -7.05 3.22
CA LEU A 120 -5.60 -8.22 3.87
C LEU A 120 -4.54 -9.27 4.27
N ASP A 121 -3.50 -9.46 3.45
CA ASP A 121 -2.38 -10.37 3.73
C ASP A 121 -1.58 -9.92 4.96
N GLU A 122 -1.47 -8.62 5.19
CA GLU A 122 -0.84 -8.05 6.40
C GLU A 122 -1.78 -8.06 7.63
N GLY A 123 -2.95 -8.70 7.53
CA GLY A 123 -3.91 -8.87 8.63
C GLY A 123 -4.76 -7.64 8.94
N MET A 124 -4.68 -6.60 8.11
CA MET A 124 -5.38 -5.34 8.31
C MET A 124 -6.80 -5.35 7.70
N ASN A 125 -7.63 -4.43 8.17
CA ASN A 125 -8.95 -4.17 7.61
C ASN A 125 -8.84 -3.11 6.50
N VAL A 126 -9.59 -3.30 5.43
CA VAL A 126 -9.60 -2.35 4.31
C VAL A 126 -11.02 -1.93 3.96
N SER A 127 -11.20 -0.62 3.90
CA SER A 127 -12.41 0.04 3.40
C SER A 127 -12.06 0.89 2.18
N ILE A 128 -13.05 1.23 1.38
CA ILE A 128 -12.87 2.03 0.18
C ILE A 128 -13.86 3.18 0.20
N VAL A 129 -13.37 4.36 -0.15
CA VAL A 129 -14.20 5.52 -0.48
C VAL A 129 -14.00 5.83 -1.95
N GLN A 130 -15.05 5.69 -2.73
CA GLN A 130 -15.06 6.08 -4.13
C GLN A 130 -15.50 7.53 -4.25
N LEU A 131 -14.69 8.35 -4.88
CA LEU A 131 -15.05 9.73 -5.21
C LEU A 131 -16.01 9.78 -6.41
N PRO A 132 -16.74 10.89 -6.59
CA PRO A 132 -17.52 11.11 -7.79
C PRO A 132 -16.67 11.00 -9.06
N PRO A 133 -17.23 10.58 -10.19
CA PRO A 133 -16.50 10.54 -11.46
C PRO A 133 -15.83 11.88 -11.77
N SER A 134 -14.58 11.84 -12.23
CA SER A 134 -13.75 13.02 -12.56
C SER A 134 -13.28 13.85 -11.36
N GLU A 135 -13.48 13.37 -10.13
CA GLU A 135 -12.90 13.97 -8.92
C GLU A 135 -11.71 13.14 -8.44
N ASP A 136 -10.69 13.85 -7.98
CA ASP A 136 -9.59 13.32 -7.17
C ASP A 136 -9.65 13.92 -5.76
N PRO A 137 -8.91 13.42 -4.78
CA PRO A 137 -8.96 13.97 -3.42
C PRO A 137 -8.55 15.45 -3.34
N ASP A 138 -7.67 15.97 -4.22
CA ASP A 138 -7.31 17.37 -4.30
C ASP A 138 -8.52 18.22 -4.74
N SER A 139 -9.10 17.90 -5.88
CA SER A 139 -10.25 18.66 -6.44
C SER A 139 -11.46 18.62 -5.51
N PHE A 140 -11.73 17.46 -4.90
CA PHE A 140 -12.81 17.28 -3.95
C PHE A 140 -12.59 18.13 -2.68
N SER A 141 -11.37 18.11 -2.12
CA SER A 141 -11.03 18.90 -0.94
C SER A 141 -11.11 20.43 -1.18
N ARG A 142 -10.85 20.89 -2.41
CA ARG A 142 -10.96 22.32 -2.77
C ARG A 142 -12.40 22.83 -2.87
N LYS A 143 -13.33 21.94 -3.18
CA LYS A 143 -14.74 22.29 -3.42
C LYS A 143 -15.62 22.19 -2.19
N HIS A 144 -15.16 21.50 -1.15
CA HIS A 144 -15.95 21.16 0.03
C HIS A 144 -15.31 21.63 1.32
N THR A 145 -16.12 21.83 2.36
CA THR A 145 -15.64 22.11 3.72
C THR A 145 -15.15 20.82 4.39
N LEU A 146 -14.40 20.96 5.49
CA LEU A 146 -13.96 19.82 6.29
C LEU A 146 -15.11 18.89 6.70
N GLU A 147 -16.21 19.48 7.20
CA GLU A 147 -17.40 18.73 7.62
C GLU A 147 -18.01 17.95 6.44
N GLN A 148 -18.15 18.58 5.28
CA GLN A 148 -18.68 17.92 4.08
C GLN A 148 -17.80 16.74 3.63
N VAL A 149 -16.48 16.88 3.67
CA VAL A 149 -15.57 15.81 3.31
C VAL A 149 -15.61 14.67 4.34
N GLN A 150 -15.69 14.99 5.62
CA GLN A 150 -15.82 13.98 6.68
C GLN A 150 -17.15 13.21 6.58
N ASP A 151 -18.25 13.92 6.34
CA ASP A 151 -19.58 13.32 6.11
C ASP A 151 -19.59 12.44 4.87
N TYR A 152 -18.94 12.91 3.80
CA TYR A 152 -18.81 12.12 2.57
C TYR A 152 -18.04 10.82 2.82
N ILE A 153 -16.88 10.91 3.45
CA ILE A 153 -16.07 9.72 3.80
C ILE A 153 -16.92 8.76 4.64
N SER A 154 -17.56 9.25 5.71
CA SER A 154 -18.34 8.41 6.63
C SER A 154 -19.53 7.73 5.96
N SER A 155 -20.20 8.41 5.03
CA SER A 155 -21.40 7.91 4.36
C SER A 155 -21.11 7.04 3.13
N HIS A 156 -19.92 7.16 2.53
CA HIS A 156 -19.54 6.44 1.32
C HIS A 156 -18.43 5.41 1.55
N GLU A 157 -17.94 5.31 2.78
CA GLU A 157 -17.00 4.25 3.15
C GLU A 157 -17.69 2.90 3.11
N ARG A 158 -17.13 1.98 2.34
CA ARG A 158 -17.64 0.62 2.17
C ARG A 158 -16.54 -0.38 2.42
N ASP A 159 -16.92 -1.55 2.92
CA ASP A 159 -16.01 -2.68 2.92
C ASP A 159 -15.67 -3.12 1.48
N PHE A 160 -14.52 -3.75 1.31
CA PHE A 160 -13.99 -4.10 0.00
C PHE A 160 -14.86 -5.12 -0.77
N ILE A 161 -15.61 -5.99 -0.08
CA ILE A 161 -16.50 -6.97 -0.73
C ILE A 161 -17.70 -6.28 -1.31
N SER A 162 -18.35 -5.41 -0.54
CA SER A 162 -19.48 -4.60 -1.00
C SER A 162 -19.06 -3.74 -2.18
N PHE A 163 -17.91 -3.05 -2.09
CA PHE A 163 -17.38 -2.24 -3.19
C PHE A 163 -17.12 -3.08 -4.46
N LYS A 164 -16.37 -4.19 -4.32
CA LYS A 164 -16.02 -5.07 -5.45
C LYS A 164 -17.27 -5.71 -6.06
N SER A 165 -18.22 -6.13 -5.23
CA SER A 165 -19.49 -6.72 -5.67
C SER A 165 -20.31 -5.75 -6.51
N ASP A 166 -20.51 -4.53 -6.04
CA ASP A 166 -21.34 -3.53 -6.74
C ASP A 166 -20.70 -3.11 -8.06
N LEU A 167 -19.38 -2.92 -8.07
CA LEU A 167 -18.61 -2.60 -9.28
C LEU A 167 -18.76 -3.68 -10.36
N LEU A 168 -18.58 -4.94 -9.99
CA LEU A 168 -18.56 -6.05 -10.93
C LEU A 168 -19.96 -6.53 -11.31
N LEU A 169 -20.96 -6.41 -10.43
CA LEU A 169 -22.36 -6.69 -10.76
C LEU A 169 -22.86 -5.74 -11.86
N SER A 170 -22.46 -4.48 -11.83
CA SER A 170 -22.80 -3.52 -12.89
C SER A 170 -22.24 -3.92 -14.26
N GLN A 171 -21.11 -4.63 -14.29
CA GLN A 171 -20.43 -5.11 -15.49
C GLN A 171 -20.95 -6.48 -15.98
N ALA A 172 -21.51 -7.30 -15.08
CA ALA A 172 -21.91 -8.67 -15.40
C ALA A 172 -23.20 -8.73 -16.24
N SER A 173 -24.07 -7.70 -16.21
CA SER A 173 -25.25 -7.53 -17.09
C SER A 173 -26.09 -8.82 -17.30
N GLY A 174 -26.23 -9.67 -16.27
CA GLY A 174 -27.01 -10.90 -16.36
C GLY A 174 -26.33 -12.11 -17.02
N ASP A 175 -25.05 -11.98 -17.42
CA ASP A 175 -24.26 -13.07 -17.99
C ASP A 175 -23.81 -14.04 -16.87
N PRO A 176 -24.25 -15.32 -16.89
CA PRO A 176 -23.90 -16.31 -15.86
C PRO A 176 -22.39 -16.56 -15.77
N LEU A 177 -21.66 -16.51 -16.91
CA LEU A 177 -20.22 -16.74 -16.92
C LEU A 177 -19.47 -15.60 -16.21
N LYS A 178 -19.85 -14.37 -16.51
CA LYS A 178 -19.29 -13.18 -15.82
C LYS A 178 -19.63 -13.16 -14.33
N LYS A 179 -20.86 -13.58 -13.99
CA LYS A 179 -21.26 -13.75 -12.57
C LYS A 179 -20.37 -14.77 -11.85
N ALA A 180 -20.10 -15.92 -12.48
CA ALA A 180 -19.22 -16.93 -11.91
C ALA A 180 -17.77 -16.45 -11.76
N GLN A 181 -17.24 -15.71 -12.74
CA GLN A 181 -15.91 -15.07 -12.65
C GLN A 181 -15.86 -14.08 -11.48
N LEU A 182 -16.86 -13.23 -11.34
CA LEU A 182 -16.98 -12.29 -10.24
C LEU A 182 -16.94 -12.99 -8.86
N ILE A 183 -17.73 -14.05 -8.69
CA ILE A 183 -17.76 -14.82 -7.45
C ILE A 183 -16.39 -15.42 -7.14
N ASN A 184 -15.70 -15.96 -8.16
CA ASN A 184 -14.35 -16.45 -8.02
C ASN A 184 -13.37 -15.35 -7.60
N ASP A 185 -13.43 -14.17 -8.21
CA ASP A 185 -12.57 -13.02 -7.89
C ASP A 185 -12.80 -12.52 -6.45
N ILE A 186 -14.04 -12.57 -5.97
CA ILE A 186 -14.35 -12.23 -4.58
C ILE A 186 -13.80 -13.30 -3.63
N ALA A 187 -14.02 -14.60 -3.94
CA ALA A 187 -13.49 -15.70 -3.15
C ALA A 187 -11.97 -15.66 -3.06
N ASP A 188 -11.29 -15.33 -4.17
CA ASP A 188 -9.85 -15.16 -4.21
C ASP A 188 -9.41 -14.01 -3.28
N THR A 189 -10.13 -12.89 -3.28
CA THR A 189 -9.85 -11.77 -2.35
C THR A 189 -10.09 -12.17 -0.88
N ILE A 190 -11.17 -12.89 -0.57
CA ILE A 190 -11.46 -13.40 0.79
C ILE A 190 -10.36 -14.37 1.25
N SER A 191 -9.71 -15.10 0.35
CA SER A 191 -8.63 -16.03 0.68
C SER A 191 -7.42 -15.35 1.35
N HIS A 192 -7.22 -14.05 1.13
CA HIS A 192 -6.17 -13.24 1.75
C HIS A 192 -6.45 -12.88 3.21
N ILE A 193 -7.71 -13.00 3.68
CA ILE A 193 -8.06 -12.74 5.08
C ILE A 193 -7.41 -13.82 5.96
N SER A 194 -6.49 -13.40 6.84
CA SER A 194 -5.78 -14.31 7.73
C SER A 194 -6.66 -14.86 8.86
N ASP A 195 -7.52 -14.01 9.45
CA ASP A 195 -8.43 -14.37 10.52
C ASP A 195 -9.55 -15.32 10.04
N PRO A 196 -9.66 -16.53 10.60
CA PRO A 196 -10.67 -17.52 10.16
C PRO A 196 -12.10 -17.08 10.47
N VAL A 197 -12.36 -16.33 11.54
CA VAL A 197 -13.68 -15.85 11.89
C VAL A 197 -14.14 -14.76 10.94
N LYS A 198 -13.30 -13.74 10.73
CA LYS A 198 -13.55 -12.69 9.72
C LYS A 198 -13.82 -13.33 8.35
N ARG A 199 -12.97 -14.27 7.94
CA ARG A 199 -13.11 -14.96 6.65
C ARG A 199 -14.43 -15.71 6.52
N SER A 200 -14.86 -16.45 7.58
CA SER A 200 -16.15 -17.14 7.60
C SER A 200 -17.33 -16.19 7.42
N THR A 201 -17.31 -15.07 8.14
CA THR A 201 -18.36 -14.04 8.04
C THR A 201 -18.46 -13.48 6.61
N TYR A 202 -17.33 -13.20 5.97
CA TYR A 202 -17.32 -12.73 4.58
C TYR A 202 -17.77 -13.79 3.56
N VAL A 203 -17.50 -15.08 3.83
CA VAL A 203 -18.04 -16.18 3.02
C VAL A 203 -19.55 -16.24 3.11
N GLU A 204 -20.12 -16.19 4.32
CA GLU A 204 -21.57 -16.22 4.54
C GLU A 204 -22.28 -15.03 3.88
N ASP A 205 -21.74 -13.81 4.04
CA ASP A 205 -22.28 -12.60 3.41
C ASP A 205 -22.24 -12.71 1.88
N THR A 206 -21.11 -13.13 1.32
CA THR A 206 -20.96 -13.32 -0.13
C THR A 206 -21.90 -14.40 -0.67
N ALA A 207 -22.00 -15.54 0.01
CA ALA A 207 -22.88 -16.64 -0.37
C ALA A 207 -24.34 -16.18 -0.41
N SER A 208 -24.78 -15.47 0.64
CA SER A 208 -26.12 -14.89 0.71
C SER A 208 -26.38 -13.88 -0.41
N LYS A 209 -25.45 -12.96 -0.65
CA LYS A 209 -25.57 -11.89 -1.66
C LYS A 209 -25.67 -12.43 -3.09
N PHE A 210 -24.94 -13.49 -3.41
CA PHE A 210 -24.88 -14.06 -4.77
C PHE A 210 -25.76 -15.29 -4.98
N GLY A 211 -26.37 -15.83 -3.94
CA GLY A 211 -27.20 -17.03 -3.99
C GLY A 211 -26.40 -18.30 -4.31
N VAL A 212 -25.21 -18.44 -3.70
CA VAL A 212 -24.30 -19.59 -3.84
C VAL A 212 -24.20 -20.32 -2.51
N GLU A 213 -24.03 -21.64 -2.53
CA GLU A 213 -23.83 -22.40 -1.29
C GLU A 213 -22.48 -22.06 -0.64
N ASN A 214 -22.50 -21.90 0.69
CA ASN A 214 -21.31 -21.61 1.49
C ASN A 214 -20.17 -22.62 1.26
N SER A 215 -20.52 -23.91 1.11
CA SER A 215 -19.57 -25.00 0.85
C SER A 215 -18.71 -24.76 -0.38
N ILE A 216 -19.31 -24.29 -1.47
CA ILE A 216 -18.61 -24.03 -2.73
C ILE A 216 -17.56 -22.93 -2.56
N LEU A 217 -17.92 -21.83 -1.88
CA LEU A 217 -16.99 -20.74 -1.59
C LEU A 217 -15.88 -21.18 -0.63
N PHE A 218 -16.22 -21.93 0.40
CA PHE A 218 -15.26 -22.48 1.35
C PHE A 218 -14.21 -23.36 0.65
N ASP A 219 -14.67 -24.31 -0.17
CA ASP A 219 -13.77 -25.20 -0.91
C ASP A 219 -12.84 -24.41 -1.87
N ARG A 220 -13.38 -23.44 -2.56
CA ARG A 220 -12.59 -22.55 -3.43
C ARG A 220 -11.50 -21.84 -2.65
N ILE A 221 -11.85 -21.17 -1.55
CA ILE A 221 -10.92 -20.42 -0.70
C ILE A 221 -9.87 -21.35 -0.08
N GLN A 222 -10.26 -22.53 0.39
CA GLN A 222 -9.33 -23.52 0.95
C GLN A 222 -8.30 -23.98 -0.10
N ASN A 223 -8.76 -24.28 -1.32
CA ASN A 223 -7.89 -24.69 -2.42
C ASN A 223 -6.89 -23.56 -2.78
N GLN A 224 -7.35 -22.32 -2.85
CA GLN A 224 -6.51 -21.16 -3.11
C GLN A 224 -5.41 -21.02 -2.05
N ARG A 225 -5.78 -21.09 -0.78
CA ARG A 225 -4.83 -20.99 0.35
C ARG A 225 -3.82 -22.15 0.39
N ARG A 226 -4.24 -23.36 0.02
CA ARG A 226 -3.32 -24.51 -0.10
C ARG A 226 -2.32 -24.29 -1.23
N SER A 227 -2.77 -23.86 -2.39
CA SER A 227 -1.91 -23.57 -3.55
C SER A 227 -0.89 -22.47 -3.23
N ALA A 228 -1.33 -21.38 -2.56
CA ALA A 228 -0.43 -20.31 -2.13
C ALA A 228 0.65 -20.80 -1.15
N ARG A 229 0.30 -21.67 -0.19
CA ARG A 229 1.27 -22.26 0.75
C ARG A 229 2.26 -23.19 0.06
N SER A 230 1.79 -24.07 -0.81
CA SER A 230 2.69 -24.98 -1.56
C SER A 230 3.67 -24.22 -2.47
N SER A 231 3.22 -23.12 -3.06
CA SER A 231 4.09 -22.24 -3.86
C SER A 231 5.13 -21.50 -2.99
N ALA A 232 4.78 -21.11 -1.78
CA ALA A 232 5.72 -20.50 -0.83
C ALA A 232 6.75 -21.49 -0.27
N GLU A 233 6.35 -22.75 -0.05
CA GLU A 233 7.23 -23.85 0.42
C GLU A 233 8.16 -24.36 -0.68
N SER A 234 7.78 -24.23 -1.96
CA SER A 234 8.61 -24.64 -3.10
C SER A 234 9.70 -23.61 -3.48
N VAL A 235 9.66 -22.41 -2.94
CA VAL A 235 10.80 -21.49 -2.92
C VAL A 235 11.72 -21.98 -1.80
N HIS A 236 12.61 -22.92 -2.14
CA HIS A 236 13.64 -23.41 -1.22
C HIS A 236 14.32 -22.23 -0.52
N PRO A 237 14.46 -22.27 0.81
CA PRO A 237 15.45 -21.41 1.43
C PRO A 237 16.78 -21.76 0.78
N VAL A 238 17.45 -20.76 0.22
CA VAL A 238 18.87 -20.91 -0.14
C VAL A 238 19.53 -21.41 1.14
N GLN A 239 20.01 -22.67 1.10
CA GLN A 239 20.61 -23.28 2.27
C GLN A 239 21.77 -22.38 2.69
N GLU A 240 21.87 -22.08 3.98
CA GLU A 240 22.99 -21.29 4.54
C GLU A 240 24.36 -21.88 4.17
N GLU A 241 24.40 -23.14 3.76
CA GLU A 241 25.60 -23.81 3.23
C GLU A 241 26.09 -23.22 1.90
N ASP A 242 25.18 -22.77 1.00
CA ASP A 242 25.58 -22.12 -0.26
C ASP A 242 26.10 -20.69 -0.04
N LEU A 243 25.60 -20.00 0.99
CA LEU A 243 26.12 -18.70 1.41
C LEU A 243 27.50 -18.81 2.08
N ASN A 244 27.76 -19.91 2.79
CA ASN A 244 29.08 -20.17 3.38
C ASN A 244 30.10 -20.63 2.33
N SER A 245 29.69 -21.40 1.32
CA SER A 245 30.58 -21.77 0.21
C SER A 245 30.94 -20.56 -0.67
N ALA A 246 29.96 -19.65 -0.92
CA ALA A 246 30.22 -18.39 -1.61
C ALA A 246 31.10 -17.42 -0.79
N ARG A 247 30.95 -17.41 0.54
CA ARG A 247 31.83 -16.63 1.45
C ARG A 247 33.21 -17.21 1.54
N SER A 248 33.38 -18.53 1.47
CA SER A 248 34.71 -19.18 1.50
C SER A 248 35.46 -19.03 0.18
N ALA A 249 34.78 -18.80 -0.95
CA ALA A 249 35.42 -18.58 -2.24
C ALA A 249 35.90 -17.14 -2.48
N THR A 250 35.57 -16.19 -1.58
CA THR A 250 35.95 -14.77 -1.73
C THR A 250 37.00 -14.30 -0.71
N ILE A 251 37.59 -15.21 0.07
CA ILE A 251 38.82 -14.91 0.83
C ILE A 251 40.02 -15.31 -0.05
N VAL A 252 40.19 -14.54 -1.12
CA VAL A 252 41.53 -14.35 -1.69
C VAL A 252 42.20 -13.36 -0.75
N GLU A 253 43.27 -13.79 -0.10
CA GLU A 253 44.21 -12.91 0.58
C GLU A 253 44.73 -11.87 -0.43
N GLU A 254 44.01 -10.75 -0.56
CA GLU A 254 44.60 -9.55 -1.12
C GLU A 254 45.44 -8.90 -0.01
N ASN A 255 46.75 -9.01 -0.19
CA ASN A 255 47.78 -8.25 0.53
C ASN A 255 47.28 -6.84 0.84
N GLY A 256 47.21 -6.51 2.12
CA GLY A 256 46.86 -5.29 2.83
C GLY A 256 47.05 -3.92 2.20
N ILE A 257 46.59 -3.73 0.96
CA ILE A 257 46.57 -2.45 0.26
C ILE A 257 45.13 -2.00 0.15
N LEU A 258 44.73 -1.06 1.00
CA LEU A 258 43.44 -0.38 0.94
C LEU A 258 43.17 0.15 -0.47
N ALA A 259 41.95 -0.02 -0.97
CA ALA A 259 41.53 0.57 -2.21
C ALA A 259 41.76 2.11 -2.16
N PRO A 260 42.10 2.78 -3.28
CA PRO A 260 42.41 4.20 -3.29
C PRO A 260 41.35 5.06 -2.56
N VAL A 261 40.07 4.74 -2.74
CA VAL A 261 38.96 5.46 -2.10
C VAL A 261 38.92 5.24 -0.58
N GLU A 262 39.19 4.03 -0.09
CA GLU A 262 39.28 3.72 1.34
C GLU A 262 40.44 4.45 2.01
N ARG A 263 41.57 4.54 1.34
CA ARG A 263 42.73 5.30 1.80
C ARG A 263 42.44 6.79 1.90
N ASP A 264 41.72 7.34 0.92
CA ASP A 264 41.37 8.76 0.92
C ASP A 264 40.37 9.08 2.04
N ILE A 265 39.35 8.21 2.27
CA ILE A 265 38.41 8.33 3.39
C ILE A 265 39.13 8.26 4.74
N LEU A 266 40.02 7.28 4.93
CA LEU A 266 40.82 7.16 6.14
C LEU A 266 41.74 8.35 6.36
N SER A 267 42.36 8.90 5.27
CA SER A 267 43.18 10.07 5.34
C SER A 267 42.41 11.32 5.78
N ILE A 268 41.16 11.50 5.29
CA ILE A 268 40.27 12.60 5.69
C ILE A 268 39.87 12.44 7.16
N LEU A 269 39.49 11.23 7.59
CA LEU A 269 39.12 10.95 8.99
C LEU A 269 40.27 11.17 9.96
N LEU A 270 41.50 10.76 9.58
CA LEU A 270 42.67 10.93 10.44
C LEU A 270 43.16 12.40 10.52
N ARG A 271 42.96 13.19 9.46
CA ARG A 271 43.30 14.61 9.44
C ARG A 271 42.33 15.50 10.18
N ASN A 272 41.04 15.19 10.11
CA ASN A 272 39.96 16.03 10.64
C ASN A 272 39.22 15.43 11.86
N GLY A 273 39.57 14.21 12.28
CA GLY A 273 38.87 13.45 13.34
C GLY A 273 39.04 13.97 14.77
N ARG A 274 39.60 15.18 14.94
CA ARG A 274 39.64 15.90 16.24
C ARG A 274 38.56 16.99 16.34
N ASP A 275 37.87 17.28 15.23
CA ASP A 275 36.89 18.38 15.13
C ASP A 275 35.44 17.87 14.84
N VAL A 276 35.16 16.58 15.09
CA VAL A 276 33.81 15.99 14.97
C VAL A 276 33.37 15.45 16.32
#